data_915b7560fe895377a847ae3fe15e6f88
#
_entry.id   915b7560fe895377a847ae3fe15e6f88
#
_cell.length_a   1.000
_cell.length_b   1.000
_cell.length_c   1.000
_cell.angle_alpha   90.00
_cell.angle_beta   90.00
_cell.angle_gamma   90.00
#
_symmetry.space_group_name_H-M   'P 1'
#
loop_
_entity.id
_entity.type
_entity.pdbx_description
1 polymer ?
#
loop_
_entity_poly.entity_id
_entity_poly.type
_entity_poly.pdbx_seq_one_letter_code
_entity_poly.pdbx_strand_id
1 'polypeptide(L)'
;MKMYFKNNRTALVFLLAMLAVAPIKAQVAFGDAAKFNDGWLFRLTDDSAIVRTDYDDSAWRKLSLPHDWSIEGQLSPTLASCTGYLPGGIGWYRKHFRVEDNATRHYIYFEGVYNRSEVYLNGHLLGKRPNGYVSFLYDMTPYLKEGDNVLAVRVDHSRYADSRWYTGSGIYRDVWLVAASDTHIAQWGVGWHAASLTDKQA
;
A
#
# COMPACT_ATOMS: atom_id res chain seq x y z
N MET A 1 40.33 46.07 10.05
CA MET A 1 38.95 45.56 10.18
C MET A 1 39.03 44.04 10.55
N LYS A 2 38.95 43.70 11.86
CA LYS A 2 39.04 42.32 12.34
C LYS A 2 37.61 41.71 12.30
N MET A 3 37.36 40.79 11.38
CA MET A 3 36.14 39.99 11.40
C MET A 3 36.24 38.95 12.55
N TYR A 4 35.36 39.10 13.54
CA TYR A 4 35.18 38.13 14.60
C TYR A 4 34.38 36.92 14.08
N PHE A 5 35.04 35.80 13.86
CA PHE A 5 34.37 34.49 13.75
C PHE A 5 33.95 34.03 15.15
N LYS A 6 32.78 34.43 15.59
CA LYS A 6 32.18 33.93 16.82
C LYS A 6 31.15 32.85 16.47
N ASN A 7 31.42 31.64 16.94
CA ASN A 7 30.49 30.49 17.04
C ASN A 7 30.12 29.67 15.78
N ASN A 8 31.13 29.10 15.12
CA ASN A 8 30.89 27.99 14.17
C ASN A 8 30.35 26.72 14.82
N ARG A 9 30.44 26.57 16.14
CA ARG A 9 29.94 25.37 16.86
C ARG A 9 28.42 25.26 16.86
N THR A 10 27.70 26.37 17.03
CA THR A 10 26.24 26.41 17.02
C THR A 10 25.69 26.15 15.61
N ALA A 11 26.31 26.75 14.57
CA ALA A 11 25.92 26.48 13.17
C ALA A 11 26.20 25.02 12.77
N LEU A 12 27.32 24.44 13.25
CA LEU A 12 27.65 23.04 13.00
C LEU A 12 26.66 22.08 13.69
N VAL A 13 26.23 22.39 14.92
CA VAL A 13 25.21 21.61 15.65
C VAL A 13 23.86 21.70 14.96
N PHE A 14 23.44 22.87 14.46
CA PHE A 14 22.21 23.00 13.66
C PHE A 14 22.30 22.28 12.32
N LEU A 15 23.44 22.32 11.65
CA LEU A 15 23.66 21.58 10.39
C LEU A 15 23.64 20.04 10.62
N LEU A 16 24.27 19.57 11.69
CA LEU A 16 24.24 18.17 12.10
C LEU A 16 22.83 17.73 12.54
N ALA A 17 22.06 18.57 13.22
CA ALA A 17 20.68 18.31 13.58
C ALA A 17 19.77 18.27 12.35
N MET A 18 19.98 19.11 11.33
CA MET A 18 19.25 19.03 10.06
C MET A 18 19.61 17.78 9.23
N LEU A 19 20.84 17.30 9.30
CA LEU A 19 21.28 16.08 8.63
C LEU A 19 20.77 14.81 9.36
N ALA A 20 20.42 14.91 10.64
CA ALA A 20 19.86 13.81 11.43
C ALA A 20 18.34 13.61 11.24
N VAL A 21 17.66 14.49 10.51
CA VAL A 21 16.29 14.28 10.06
C VAL A 21 16.33 13.38 8.81
N ALA A 22 16.74 12.12 9.01
CA ALA A 22 16.41 11.08 8.05
C ALA A 22 14.88 11.07 7.88
N PRO A 23 14.35 11.01 6.65
CA PRO A 23 12.91 10.88 6.46
C PRO A 23 12.44 9.63 7.22
N ILE A 24 11.68 9.84 8.28
CA ILE A 24 11.05 8.74 9.03
C ILE A 24 10.04 8.13 8.05
N LYS A 25 10.45 7.07 7.38
CA LYS A 25 9.53 6.26 6.57
C LYS A 25 8.70 5.44 7.54
N ALA A 26 7.56 5.97 7.94
CA ALA A 26 6.64 5.34 8.90
C ALA A 26 5.75 4.25 8.28
N GLN A 27 6.15 3.63 7.16
CA GLN A 27 5.26 2.78 6.38
C GLN A 27 5.39 1.29 6.75
N VAL A 28 6.61 0.78 6.75
CA VAL A 28 6.89 -0.61 7.14
C VAL A 28 7.93 -0.59 8.25
N ALA A 29 7.62 -1.25 9.37
CA ALA A 29 8.44 -1.17 10.58
C ALA A 29 9.48 -2.28 10.69
N PHE A 30 9.54 -3.22 9.75
CA PHE A 30 10.41 -4.39 9.81
C PHE A 30 10.88 -4.82 8.41
N GLY A 31 11.96 -5.62 8.39
CA GLY A 31 12.50 -6.23 7.17
C GLY A 31 13.01 -5.22 6.14
N ASP A 32 13.31 -5.73 4.95
CA ASP A 32 13.68 -4.95 3.79
C ASP A 32 12.43 -4.71 2.92
N ALA A 33 11.97 -3.46 2.89
CA ALA A 33 10.78 -3.06 2.17
C ALA A 33 11.14 -2.38 0.85
N ALA A 34 10.73 -2.95 -0.25
CA ALA A 34 10.87 -2.41 -1.60
C ALA A 34 9.52 -1.93 -2.13
N LYS A 35 9.51 -0.77 -2.81
CA LYS A 35 8.30 -0.30 -3.52
C LYS A 35 7.90 -1.30 -4.59
N PHE A 36 6.61 -1.62 -4.62
CA PHE A 36 6.04 -2.62 -5.52
C PHE A 36 4.99 -2.01 -6.46
N ASN A 37 5.17 -0.74 -6.82
CA ASN A 37 4.18 0.08 -7.51
C ASN A 37 4.15 -0.12 -9.02
N ASP A 38 5.25 -0.51 -9.65
CA ASP A 38 5.36 -0.54 -11.11
C ASP A 38 4.86 -1.83 -11.72
N GLY A 39 4.43 -1.75 -12.99
CA GLY A 39 4.13 -2.93 -13.78
C GLY A 39 2.87 -3.70 -13.40
N TRP A 40 1.88 -3.02 -12.81
CA TRP A 40 0.57 -3.59 -12.60
C TRP A 40 -0.26 -3.59 -13.88
N LEU A 41 -1.09 -4.60 -14.01
CA LEU A 41 -2.10 -4.74 -15.05
C LEU A 41 -3.46 -4.43 -14.41
N PHE A 42 -4.30 -3.68 -15.10
CA PHE A 42 -5.60 -3.24 -14.58
C PHE A 42 -6.73 -3.46 -15.60
N ARG A 43 -7.87 -3.90 -15.07
CA ARG A 43 -9.13 -3.98 -15.83
C ARG A 43 -10.33 -3.73 -14.94
N LEU A 44 -11.27 -2.93 -15.43
CA LEU A 44 -12.57 -2.71 -14.78
C LEU A 44 -13.52 -3.82 -15.23
N THR A 45 -13.81 -4.77 -14.36
CA THR A 45 -14.65 -5.96 -14.64
C THR A 45 -14.99 -6.67 -13.34
N ASP A 46 -16.06 -7.47 -13.33
CA ASP A 46 -16.43 -8.38 -12.23
C ASP A 46 -16.37 -9.85 -12.71
N ASP A 47 -15.17 -10.31 -13.00
CA ASP A 47 -14.91 -11.69 -13.43
C ASP A 47 -14.09 -12.41 -12.35
N SER A 48 -14.69 -13.40 -11.70
CA SER A 48 -14.03 -14.18 -10.64
C SER A 48 -12.95 -15.15 -11.15
N ALA A 49 -12.89 -15.43 -12.45
CA ALA A 49 -11.87 -16.29 -13.03
C ALA A 49 -10.48 -15.63 -13.00
N ILE A 50 -10.41 -14.33 -12.77
CA ILE A 50 -9.18 -13.52 -12.72
C ILE A 50 -8.21 -13.97 -11.63
N VAL A 51 -8.69 -14.64 -10.60
CA VAL A 51 -7.83 -15.20 -9.54
C VAL A 51 -6.91 -16.31 -10.03
N ARG A 52 -7.21 -16.94 -11.15
CA ARG A 52 -6.44 -18.06 -11.70
C ARG A 52 -5.10 -17.58 -12.23
N THR A 53 -4.08 -18.38 -12.05
CA THR A 53 -2.72 -18.07 -12.53
C THR A 53 -2.60 -18.11 -14.06
N ASP A 54 -3.42 -18.94 -14.71
CA ASP A 54 -3.49 -19.13 -16.16
C ASP A 54 -4.48 -18.20 -16.89
N TYR A 55 -5.05 -17.22 -16.16
CA TYR A 55 -5.94 -16.22 -16.77
C TYR A 55 -5.16 -15.33 -17.73
N ASP A 56 -5.67 -15.16 -18.95
CA ASP A 56 -5.06 -14.29 -19.95
C ASP A 56 -5.33 -12.81 -19.65
N ASP A 57 -4.29 -12.15 -19.17
CA ASP A 57 -4.28 -10.72 -18.87
C ASP A 57 -3.42 -9.90 -19.86
N SER A 58 -3.01 -10.49 -20.98
CA SER A 58 -2.13 -9.88 -21.98
C SER A 58 -2.70 -8.60 -22.59
N ALA A 59 -4.03 -8.50 -22.70
CA ALA A 59 -4.74 -7.32 -23.22
C ALA A 59 -5.07 -6.27 -22.14
N TRP A 60 -4.59 -6.45 -20.91
CA TRP A 60 -4.90 -5.50 -19.83
C TRP A 60 -4.04 -4.25 -19.91
N ARG A 61 -4.59 -3.15 -19.40
CA ARG A 61 -3.86 -1.88 -19.33
C ARG A 61 -2.75 -1.98 -18.28
N LYS A 62 -1.52 -1.69 -18.70
CA LYS A 62 -0.37 -1.57 -17.80
C LYS A 62 -0.34 -0.19 -17.16
N LEU A 63 -0.09 -0.15 -15.84
CA LEU A 63 0.00 1.08 -15.08
C LEU A 63 0.95 0.95 -13.88
N SER A 64 1.25 2.09 -13.26
CA SER A 64 1.93 2.17 -11.97
C SER A 64 0.98 2.70 -10.89
N LEU A 65 1.18 2.25 -9.66
CA LEU A 65 0.46 2.75 -8.47
C LEU A 65 1.13 4.04 -7.95
N PRO A 66 0.41 4.90 -7.26
CA PRO A 66 -1.03 4.87 -6.91
C PRO A 66 -1.94 5.02 -8.13
N HIS A 67 -3.13 4.43 -8.06
CA HIS A 67 -4.12 4.49 -9.14
C HIS A 67 -5.54 4.63 -8.60
N ASP A 68 -6.31 5.54 -9.22
CA ASP A 68 -7.73 5.79 -8.96
C ASP A 68 -8.47 5.83 -10.30
N TRP A 69 -9.25 4.78 -10.59
CA TRP A 69 -9.97 4.71 -11.87
C TRP A 69 -11.18 5.64 -11.94
N SER A 70 -11.69 6.14 -10.79
CA SER A 70 -12.85 7.04 -10.80
C SER A 70 -12.54 8.34 -11.51
N ILE A 71 -11.34 8.93 -11.27
CA ILE A 71 -10.95 10.20 -11.92
C ILE A 71 -10.70 10.08 -13.42
N GLU A 72 -10.58 8.87 -13.93
CA GLU A 72 -10.42 8.60 -15.37
C GLU A 72 -11.77 8.47 -16.09
N GLY A 73 -12.86 8.32 -15.31
CA GLY A 73 -14.20 8.18 -15.83
C GLY A 73 -14.86 9.50 -16.13
N GLN A 74 -15.97 9.44 -16.87
CA GLN A 74 -16.77 10.62 -17.19
C GLN A 74 -17.76 10.94 -16.06
N LEU A 75 -17.91 12.22 -15.74
CA LEU A 75 -18.93 12.71 -14.84
C LEU A 75 -20.33 12.41 -15.38
N SER A 76 -21.22 11.96 -14.50
CA SER A 76 -22.63 11.75 -14.87
C SER A 76 -23.56 12.16 -13.72
N PRO A 77 -24.65 12.90 -14.01
CA PRO A 77 -25.63 13.27 -12.99
C PRO A 77 -26.39 12.06 -12.41
N THR A 78 -26.27 10.88 -13.04
CA THR A 78 -26.87 9.62 -12.54
C THR A 78 -25.99 8.93 -11.51
N LEU A 79 -24.74 9.40 -11.31
CA LEU A 79 -23.81 8.87 -10.32
C LEU A 79 -23.92 9.63 -9.00
N ALA A 80 -23.38 9.03 -7.93
CA ALA A 80 -23.52 9.57 -6.60
C ALA A 80 -22.75 10.89 -6.42
N SER A 81 -23.41 11.89 -5.83
CA SER A 81 -22.77 13.19 -5.54
C SER A 81 -21.62 13.05 -4.52
N CYS A 82 -21.70 12.12 -3.58
CA CYS A 82 -20.66 11.87 -2.61
C CYS A 82 -19.37 11.31 -3.22
N THR A 83 -19.42 10.68 -4.39
CA THR A 83 -18.25 10.27 -5.18
C THR A 83 -17.87 11.31 -6.24
N GLY A 84 -18.38 12.54 -6.15
CA GLY A 84 -18.11 13.60 -7.10
C GLY A 84 -18.75 13.37 -8.48
N TYR A 85 -19.83 12.60 -8.55
CA TYR A 85 -20.47 12.18 -9.82
C TYR A 85 -19.56 11.35 -10.73
N LEU A 86 -18.53 10.71 -10.16
CA LEU A 86 -17.57 9.86 -10.85
C LEU A 86 -17.96 8.37 -10.71
N PRO A 87 -17.58 7.51 -11.67
CA PRO A 87 -17.94 6.10 -11.63
C PRO A 87 -17.16 5.33 -10.55
N GLY A 88 -17.86 4.43 -9.88
CA GLY A 88 -17.28 3.38 -9.05
C GLY A 88 -17.08 2.09 -9.85
N GLY A 89 -17.52 0.95 -9.28
CA GLY A 89 -17.50 -0.36 -9.92
C GLY A 89 -16.55 -1.34 -9.28
N ILE A 90 -16.20 -2.40 -10.02
CA ILE A 90 -15.27 -3.44 -9.57
C ILE A 90 -14.06 -3.42 -10.49
N GLY A 91 -12.88 -3.23 -9.90
CA GLY A 91 -11.60 -3.24 -10.60
C GLY A 91 -10.72 -4.38 -10.13
N TRP A 92 -10.00 -4.95 -11.07
CA TRP A 92 -8.98 -5.95 -10.81
C TRP A 92 -7.61 -5.43 -11.19
N TYR A 93 -6.66 -5.69 -10.32
CA TYR A 93 -5.24 -5.48 -10.53
C TYR A 93 -4.54 -6.81 -10.54
N ARG A 94 -3.60 -7.02 -11.48
CA ARG A 94 -2.74 -8.20 -11.51
C ARG A 94 -1.29 -7.76 -11.65
N LYS A 95 -0.38 -8.53 -11.05
CA LYS A 95 1.06 -8.31 -11.18
C LYS A 95 1.79 -9.62 -11.23
N HIS A 96 2.59 -9.81 -12.26
CA HIS A 96 3.52 -10.92 -12.40
C HIS A 96 4.87 -10.51 -11.82
N PHE A 97 5.46 -11.36 -11.00
CA PHE A 97 6.74 -11.06 -10.35
C PHE A 97 7.48 -12.32 -9.94
N ARG A 98 8.79 -12.16 -9.69
CA ARG A 98 9.65 -13.18 -9.08
C ARG A 98 10.21 -12.65 -7.78
N VAL A 99 10.49 -13.55 -6.86
CA VAL A 99 11.25 -13.28 -5.64
C VAL A 99 12.61 -13.93 -5.84
N GLU A 100 13.67 -13.14 -5.74
CA GLU A 100 15.06 -13.56 -6.05
C GLU A 100 15.98 -13.42 -4.83
N ASP A 101 15.45 -13.03 -3.67
CA ASP A 101 16.20 -12.90 -2.44
C ASP A 101 16.20 -14.21 -1.63
N ASN A 102 17.02 -14.25 -0.57
CA ASN A 102 17.17 -15.40 0.33
C ASN A 102 16.40 -15.22 1.65
N ALA A 103 15.42 -14.30 1.69
CA ALA A 103 14.64 -14.10 2.89
C ALA A 103 13.71 -15.29 3.15
N THR A 104 13.51 -15.61 4.42
CA THR A 104 12.65 -16.75 4.82
C THR A 104 11.18 -16.39 4.88
N ARG A 105 10.87 -15.11 4.95
CA ARG A 105 9.50 -14.56 5.01
C ARG A 105 9.29 -13.44 4.02
N HIS A 106 8.14 -13.46 3.37
CA HIS A 106 7.71 -12.42 2.43
C HIS A 106 6.30 -11.96 2.73
N TYR A 107 6.13 -10.65 2.74
CA TYR A 107 4.85 -10.02 3.01
C TYR A 107 4.52 -9.01 1.91
N ILE A 108 3.23 -8.81 1.67
CA ILE A 108 2.72 -7.70 0.87
C ILE A 108 2.00 -6.71 1.78
N TYR A 109 2.42 -5.45 1.72
CA TYR A 109 1.85 -4.37 2.52
C TYR A 109 1.20 -3.35 1.61
N PHE A 110 -0.06 -3.05 1.90
CA PHE A 110 -0.85 -2.02 1.22
C PHE A 110 -1.09 -0.86 2.18
N GLU A 111 -0.74 0.35 1.77
CA GLU A 111 -1.01 1.55 2.55
C GLU A 111 -2.48 1.97 2.49
N GLY A 112 -3.16 1.69 1.38
CA GLY A 112 -4.58 1.99 1.22
C GLY A 112 -5.15 1.49 -0.09
N VAL A 113 -6.31 0.82 0.01
CA VAL A 113 -7.10 0.33 -1.13
C VAL A 113 -8.56 0.66 -0.90
N TYR A 114 -9.17 1.47 -1.74
CA TYR A 114 -10.57 1.82 -1.59
C TYR A 114 -11.43 1.09 -2.61
N ASN A 115 -12.32 0.19 -2.16
CA ASN A 115 -12.48 -0.41 -0.84
C ASN A 115 -12.84 -1.90 -1.01
N ARG A 116 -13.26 -2.58 0.06
CA ARG A 116 -13.66 -4.00 0.06
C ARG A 116 -12.73 -4.87 -0.78
N SER A 117 -11.42 -4.71 -0.55
CA SER A 117 -10.40 -5.43 -1.32
C SER A 117 -10.29 -6.89 -0.91
N GLU A 118 -9.97 -7.71 -1.89
CA GLU A 118 -9.56 -9.12 -1.73
C GLU A 118 -8.22 -9.31 -2.42
N VAL A 119 -7.26 -9.93 -1.75
CA VAL A 119 -5.90 -10.12 -2.27
C VAL A 119 -5.63 -11.61 -2.40
N TYR A 120 -5.16 -12.02 -3.59
CA TYR A 120 -4.86 -13.40 -3.93
C TYR A 120 -3.42 -13.52 -4.41
N LEU A 121 -2.72 -14.55 -3.98
CA LEU A 121 -1.42 -14.95 -4.51
C LEU A 121 -1.52 -16.35 -5.10
N ASN A 122 -1.17 -16.49 -6.38
CA ASN A 122 -1.21 -17.76 -7.09
C ASN A 122 -2.55 -18.51 -6.99
N GLY A 123 -3.67 -17.74 -6.98
CA GLY A 123 -5.02 -18.27 -6.83
C GLY A 123 -5.48 -18.47 -5.37
N HIS A 124 -4.60 -18.34 -4.38
CA HIS A 124 -4.92 -18.47 -2.96
C HIS A 124 -5.29 -17.13 -2.35
N LEU A 125 -6.42 -17.04 -1.65
CA LEU A 125 -6.84 -15.86 -0.94
C LEU A 125 -5.92 -15.61 0.26
N LEU A 126 -5.20 -14.48 0.25
CA LEU A 126 -4.40 -14.03 1.39
C LEU A 126 -5.29 -13.37 2.45
N GLY A 127 -6.27 -12.59 2.02
CA GLY A 127 -7.21 -11.95 2.92
C GLY A 127 -8.12 -10.93 2.26
N LYS A 128 -9.04 -10.39 3.08
CA LYS A 128 -10.02 -9.37 2.69
C LYS A 128 -9.91 -8.15 3.60
N ARG A 129 -10.03 -6.96 3.02
CA ARG A 129 -10.03 -5.69 3.76
C ARG A 129 -11.22 -4.85 3.33
N PRO A 130 -12.30 -4.78 4.14
CA PRO A 130 -13.47 -3.99 3.80
C PRO A 130 -13.25 -2.48 3.96
N ASN A 131 -12.41 -2.06 4.90
CA ASN A 131 -12.10 -0.65 5.16
C ASN A 131 -11.11 -0.11 4.13
N GLY A 132 -11.41 1.04 3.53
CA GLY A 132 -10.59 1.66 2.49
C GLY A 132 -9.43 2.53 2.97
N TYR A 133 -9.35 2.85 4.27
CA TYR A 133 -8.39 3.82 4.80
C TYR A 133 -7.26 3.21 5.63
N VAL A 134 -7.49 2.01 6.17
CA VAL A 134 -6.53 1.32 7.05
C VAL A 134 -5.57 0.52 6.21
N SER A 135 -4.27 0.71 6.45
CA SER A 135 -3.22 -0.13 5.88
C SER A 135 -3.32 -1.58 6.37
N PHE A 136 -2.81 -2.51 5.58
CA PHE A 136 -2.85 -3.92 5.92
C PHE A 136 -1.67 -4.70 5.33
N LEU A 137 -1.37 -5.81 5.96
CA LEU A 137 -0.25 -6.69 5.63
C LEU A 137 -0.75 -8.13 5.51
N TYR A 138 -0.26 -8.86 4.49
CA TYR A 138 -0.51 -10.30 4.36
C TYR A 138 0.80 -11.06 4.19
N ASP A 139 0.91 -12.22 4.86
CA ASP A 139 2.00 -13.17 4.66
C ASP A 139 1.82 -13.91 3.33
N MET A 140 2.79 -13.77 2.44
CA MET A 140 2.82 -14.44 1.15
C MET A 140 3.57 -15.77 1.18
N THR A 141 4.42 -15.96 2.18
CA THR A 141 5.39 -17.05 2.28
C THR A 141 4.79 -18.44 1.97
N PRO A 142 3.60 -18.81 2.51
CA PRO A 142 3.04 -20.14 2.29
C PRO A 142 2.61 -20.43 0.84
N TYR A 143 2.44 -19.38 0.02
CA TYR A 143 1.87 -19.49 -1.33
C TYR A 143 2.82 -19.00 -2.42
N LEU A 144 4.03 -18.55 -2.06
CA LEU A 144 5.09 -18.22 -3.02
C LEU A 144 5.61 -19.49 -3.69
N LYS A 145 5.94 -19.36 -4.96
CA LYS A 145 6.54 -20.42 -5.79
C LYS A 145 7.91 -19.94 -6.28
N GLU A 146 8.79 -20.88 -6.56
CA GLU A 146 9.97 -20.60 -7.37
C GLU A 146 9.53 -20.12 -8.75
N GLY A 147 10.22 -19.09 -9.28
CA GLY A 147 9.90 -18.49 -10.58
C GLY A 147 8.72 -17.54 -10.54
N ASP A 148 7.81 -17.67 -11.49
CA ASP A 148 6.76 -16.69 -11.71
C ASP A 148 5.60 -16.83 -10.71
N ASN A 149 5.27 -15.70 -10.08
CA ASN A 149 4.14 -15.56 -9.18
C ASN A 149 3.15 -14.54 -9.73
N VAL A 150 1.87 -14.73 -9.41
CA VAL A 150 0.79 -13.81 -9.79
C VAL A 150 0.08 -13.32 -8.55
N LEU A 151 0.16 -12.02 -8.32
CA LEU A 151 -0.63 -11.32 -7.32
C LEU A 151 -1.87 -10.73 -8.00
N ALA A 152 -3.07 -11.02 -7.49
CA ALA A 152 -4.31 -10.47 -7.98
C ALA A 152 -5.05 -9.74 -6.85
N VAL A 153 -5.56 -8.54 -7.12
CA VAL A 153 -6.28 -7.71 -6.16
C VAL A 153 -7.61 -7.31 -6.75
N ARG A 154 -8.69 -7.75 -6.14
CA ARG A 154 -10.05 -7.30 -6.43
C ARG A 154 -10.36 -6.11 -5.55
N VAL A 155 -10.90 -5.05 -6.13
CA VAL A 155 -11.35 -3.86 -5.41
C VAL A 155 -12.81 -3.60 -5.79
N ASP A 156 -13.69 -3.57 -4.79
CA ASP A 156 -15.11 -3.42 -5.01
C ASP A 156 -15.62 -2.09 -4.46
N HIS A 157 -15.74 -1.10 -5.34
CA HIS A 157 -16.40 0.17 -5.08
C HIS A 157 -17.70 0.28 -5.88
N SER A 158 -18.52 -0.78 -5.85
CA SER A 158 -19.80 -0.83 -6.57
C SER A 158 -20.98 -0.20 -5.80
N ARG A 159 -20.82 0.09 -4.50
CA ARG A 159 -21.90 0.74 -3.74
C ARG A 159 -22.13 2.17 -4.24
N TYR A 160 -23.38 2.52 -4.46
CA TYR A 160 -23.78 3.82 -5.00
C TYR A 160 -23.35 4.98 -4.09
N ALA A 161 -23.51 4.82 -2.77
CA ALA A 161 -23.12 5.84 -1.79
C ALA A 161 -22.65 5.16 -0.50
N ASP A 162 -21.37 5.30 -0.18
CA ASP A 162 -20.77 4.74 1.03
C ASP A 162 -19.97 5.75 1.87
N SER A 163 -19.92 7.01 1.42
CA SER A 163 -19.30 8.12 2.14
C SER A 163 -20.02 9.45 1.86
N ARG A 164 -19.57 10.54 2.52
CA ARG A 164 -20.05 11.91 2.28
C ARG A 164 -19.02 12.80 1.59
N TRP A 165 -17.94 12.22 1.11
CA TRP A 165 -16.83 12.90 0.43
C TRP A 165 -16.28 12.01 -0.67
N TYR A 166 -15.51 12.60 -1.57
CA TYR A 166 -14.80 11.84 -2.59
C TYR A 166 -13.77 10.89 -1.97
N THR A 167 -13.81 9.62 -2.35
CA THR A 167 -12.97 8.55 -1.79
C THR A 167 -11.93 8.03 -2.75
N GLY A 168 -12.15 8.21 -4.04
CA GLY A 168 -11.41 7.48 -5.07
C GLY A 168 -11.84 6.03 -5.20
N SER A 169 -11.19 5.29 -6.11
CA SER A 169 -11.44 3.87 -6.34
C SER A 169 -10.15 3.19 -6.78
N GLY A 170 -9.70 2.19 -6.06
CA GLY A 170 -8.50 1.45 -6.45
C GLY A 170 -7.43 1.36 -5.38
N ILE A 171 -6.23 1.01 -5.81
CA ILE A 171 -5.03 1.02 -4.97
C ILE A 171 -4.46 2.44 -5.01
N TYR A 172 -4.96 3.30 -4.12
CA TYR A 172 -4.71 4.74 -4.16
C TYR A 172 -3.48 5.19 -3.35
N ARG A 173 -2.75 4.25 -2.76
CA ARG A 173 -1.48 4.46 -2.04
C ARG A 173 -0.43 3.45 -2.46
N ASP A 174 0.77 3.60 -1.90
CA ASP A 174 1.89 2.73 -2.19
C ASP A 174 1.64 1.27 -1.74
N VAL A 175 2.26 0.36 -2.48
CA VAL A 175 2.35 -1.07 -2.15
C VAL A 175 3.82 -1.43 -1.97
N TRP A 176 4.09 -2.30 -0.98
CA TRP A 176 5.45 -2.70 -0.62
C TRP A 176 5.56 -4.21 -0.56
N LEU A 177 6.60 -4.73 -1.18
CA LEU A 177 7.09 -6.08 -0.97
C LEU A 177 8.08 -6.04 0.19
N VAL A 178 7.86 -6.86 1.21
CA VAL A 178 8.69 -6.88 2.42
C VAL A 178 9.33 -8.25 2.57
N ALA A 179 10.64 -8.28 2.60
CA ALA A 179 11.45 -9.47 2.87
C ALA A 179 11.95 -9.42 4.33
N ALA A 180 11.83 -10.51 5.07
CA ALA A 180 12.25 -10.58 6.47
C ALA A 180 12.83 -11.93 6.84
N SER A 181 13.54 -11.98 7.96
CA SER A 181 13.93 -13.24 8.60
C SER A 181 12.78 -13.84 9.40
N ASP A 182 12.87 -15.11 9.77
CA ASP A 182 11.86 -15.76 10.64
C ASP A 182 11.69 -15.05 11.98
N THR A 183 12.80 -14.51 12.50
CA THR A 183 12.79 -13.73 13.75
C THR A 183 12.80 -12.24 13.41
N HIS A 184 11.67 -11.58 13.62
CA HIS A 184 11.51 -10.13 13.44
C HIS A 184 10.40 -9.60 14.35
N ILE A 185 10.42 -8.29 14.61
CA ILE A 185 9.30 -7.62 15.27
C ILE A 185 8.18 -7.46 14.23
N ALA A 186 6.99 -7.96 14.54
CA ALA A 186 5.85 -7.86 13.63
C ALA A 186 5.48 -6.41 13.34
N GLN A 187 4.88 -6.16 12.19
CA GLN A 187 4.26 -4.88 11.88
C GLN A 187 3.24 -4.55 12.99
N TRP A 188 3.32 -3.33 13.56
CA TRP A 188 2.56 -2.90 14.75
C TRP A 188 2.81 -3.73 16.02
N GLY A 189 3.89 -4.53 16.07
CA GLY A 189 4.20 -5.42 17.18
C GLY A 189 4.78 -4.73 18.42
N VAL A 190 5.09 -3.43 18.34
CA VAL A 190 5.57 -2.63 19.49
C VAL A 190 4.49 -1.63 19.88
N GLY A 191 4.06 -1.71 21.13
CA GLY A 191 3.13 -0.75 21.71
C GLY A 191 3.66 -0.24 23.07
N TRP A 192 3.30 0.97 23.41
CA TRP A 192 3.56 1.51 24.74
C TRP A 192 2.32 2.28 25.23
N HIS A 193 2.14 2.32 26.54
CA HIS A 193 1.12 3.15 27.18
C HIS A 193 1.68 3.70 28.48
N ALA A 194 1.28 4.93 28.82
CA ALA A 194 1.60 5.48 30.12
C ALA A 194 0.68 4.85 31.17
N ALA A 195 1.25 4.23 32.22
CA ALA A 195 0.49 3.67 33.33
C ALA A 195 -0.18 4.77 34.15
N SER A 196 0.45 5.95 34.22
CA SER A 196 -0.11 7.16 34.82
C SER A 196 0.42 8.39 34.09
N LEU A 197 -0.41 9.41 33.96
CA LEU A 197 -0.01 10.69 33.38
C LEU A 197 -0.43 11.81 34.37
N THR A 198 0.55 12.62 34.76
CA THR A 198 0.30 13.82 35.61
C THR A 198 1.04 15.00 35.01
N ASP A 199 0.72 16.23 35.46
CA ASP A 199 1.43 17.46 35.04
C ASP A 199 2.93 17.45 35.39
N LYS A 200 3.40 16.49 36.19
CA LYS A 200 4.77 16.38 36.65
C LYS A 200 5.49 15.10 36.22
N GLN A 201 4.77 14.10 35.75
CA GLN A 201 5.31 12.78 35.36
C GLN A 201 4.47 12.17 34.22
N ALA A 202 5.16 11.66 33.22
CA ALA A 202 4.60 10.84 32.15
C ALA A 202 5.23 9.45 32.17
#